data_d40c5dfa8b45a9623815f4d5e549bc11
#
_entry.id   d40c5dfa8b45a9623815f4d5e549bc11
#
_cell.length_a   1.000
_cell.length_b   1.000
_cell.length_c   1.000
_cell.angle_alpha   90.00
_cell.angle_beta   90.00
_cell.angle_gamma   90.00
#
_symmetry.space_group_name_H-M   'P 1'
#
loop_
_entity.id
_entity.type
_entity.pdbx_description
1 polymer ?
#
loop_
_entity_poly.entity_id
_entity_poly.type
_entity_poly.pdbx_seq_one_letter_code
_entity_poly.pdbx_strand_id
1 'polypeptide(L)'
;MVLTPFTDAFILTAENPESLGEFGAKENAAATAELASLLSDSPVTFRDCPGFAWDSDHVEPGFAVLAREEQAAERQELTLELARRFRQNAIFHLSADGLGIIGALRPEIRGLRPVVCERA
;
A
#
# COMPACT_ATOMS: atom_id res chain seq x y z
N MET A 1 19.10 11.14 10.25
CA MET A 1 18.32 11.14 9.02
C MET A 1 16.94 11.74 9.24
N VAL A 2 16.59 12.68 8.45
CA VAL A 2 15.31 13.35 8.58
C VAL A 2 14.34 12.77 7.58
N LEU A 3 13.22 12.29 8.07
CA LEU A 3 12.18 11.72 7.22
C LEU A 3 11.10 12.71 6.88
N THR A 4 11.10 13.81 7.59
CA THR A 4 10.14 14.84 7.28
C THR A 4 10.36 15.30 5.86
N PRO A 5 9.36 15.77 5.26
CA PRO A 5 8.13 16.25 5.89
C PRO A 5 6.98 15.25 5.90
N PHE A 6 7.24 13.99 5.65
CA PHE A 6 6.15 13.03 5.51
C PHE A 6 5.61 12.59 6.86
N THR A 7 4.28 12.57 7.00
CA THR A 7 3.61 12.14 8.22
C THR A 7 2.82 10.87 8.02
N ASP A 8 2.53 10.52 6.78
CA ASP A 8 1.65 9.39 6.45
C ASP A 8 2.23 8.59 5.30
N ALA A 9 1.96 7.29 5.30
CA ALA A 9 2.26 6.43 4.17
C ALA A 9 1.04 5.57 3.89
N PHE A 10 0.66 5.48 2.62
CA PHE A 10 -0.44 4.63 2.18
C PHE A 10 0.16 3.51 1.35
N ILE A 11 -0.08 2.28 1.77
CA ILE A 11 0.65 1.12 1.26
C ILE A 11 -0.31 0.23 0.50
N LEU A 12 0.07 -0.13 -0.73
CA LEU A 12 -0.74 -0.98 -1.58
C LEU A 12 0.13 -1.91 -2.40
N THR A 13 -0.51 -2.96 -2.91
CA THR A 13 0.09 -3.91 -3.82
C THR A 13 -0.86 -4.08 -5.01
N ALA A 14 -0.38 -4.68 -6.08
CA ALA A 14 -1.20 -5.03 -7.24
C ALA A 14 -1.32 -6.55 -7.39
N GLU A 15 -0.76 -7.32 -6.49
CA GLU A 15 -0.74 -8.77 -6.60
C GLU A 15 -2.02 -9.40 -6.06
N ASN A 16 -2.34 -10.56 -6.59
CA ASN A 16 -3.44 -11.40 -6.11
C ASN A 16 -4.74 -10.63 -5.91
N PRO A 17 -5.35 -10.10 -7.00
CA PRO A 17 -6.56 -9.31 -6.89
C PRO A 17 -7.58 -10.00 -5.99
N GLU A 18 -8.19 -9.24 -5.10
CA GLU A 18 -9.20 -9.69 -4.15
C GLU A 18 -8.72 -10.84 -3.27
N SER A 19 -7.40 -11.04 -3.19
CA SER A 19 -6.78 -12.11 -2.40
C SER A 19 -7.20 -13.49 -2.83
N LEU A 20 -7.61 -13.65 -4.09
CA LEU A 20 -8.12 -14.93 -4.58
C LEU A 20 -7.03 -15.88 -5.05
N GLY A 21 -5.81 -15.37 -5.26
CA GLY A 21 -4.72 -16.22 -5.71
C GLY A 21 -4.87 -16.71 -7.14
N GLU A 22 -5.67 -16.04 -7.96
CA GLU A 22 -5.90 -16.46 -9.34
C GLU A 22 -4.78 -16.06 -10.28
N PHE A 23 -4.03 -15.04 -9.91
CA PHE A 23 -2.90 -14.60 -10.72
C PHE A 23 -1.71 -15.51 -10.48
N GLY A 24 -1.03 -15.88 -11.57
CA GLY A 24 0.27 -16.52 -11.46
C GLY A 24 1.37 -15.48 -11.30
N ALA A 25 2.61 -15.96 -11.21
CA ALA A 25 3.75 -15.07 -11.02
C ALA A 25 3.88 -14.03 -12.14
N LYS A 26 3.58 -14.44 -13.37
CA LYS A 26 3.70 -13.54 -14.52
C LYS A 26 2.66 -12.44 -14.46
N GLU A 27 1.42 -12.79 -14.14
CA GLU A 27 0.36 -11.79 -14.04
C GLU A 27 0.62 -10.83 -12.88
N ASN A 28 1.10 -11.33 -11.76
CA ASN A 28 1.43 -10.50 -10.62
C ASN A 28 2.57 -9.54 -10.96
N ALA A 29 3.59 -10.02 -11.65
CA ALA A 29 4.71 -9.17 -12.04
C ALA A 29 4.26 -8.07 -13.01
N ALA A 30 3.38 -8.41 -13.95
CA ALA A 30 2.87 -7.42 -14.90
C ALA A 30 2.04 -6.36 -14.18
N ALA A 31 1.18 -6.76 -13.25
CA ALA A 31 0.37 -5.82 -12.49
C ALA A 31 1.24 -4.92 -11.62
N THR A 32 2.26 -5.47 -10.99
CA THR A 32 3.19 -4.69 -10.19
C THR A 32 3.91 -3.65 -11.03
N ALA A 33 4.37 -4.03 -12.22
CA ALA A 33 5.04 -3.11 -13.13
C ALA A 33 4.10 -1.99 -13.58
N GLU A 34 2.84 -2.32 -13.84
CA GLU A 34 1.86 -1.31 -14.22
C GLU A 34 1.61 -0.33 -13.08
N LEU A 35 1.47 -0.82 -11.86
CA LEU A 35 1.29 0.04 -10.71
C LEU A 35 2.48 0.96 -10.51
N ALA A 36 3.70 0.44 -10.63
CA ALA A 36 4.90 1.25 -10.51
C ALA A 36 4.92 2.35 -11.57
N SER A 37 4.51 2.02 -12.80
CA SER A 37 4.47 3.00 -13.89
C SER A 37 3.45 4.10 -13.60
N LEU A 38 2.28 3.74 -13.11
CA LEU A 38 1.24 4.72 -12.78
C LEU A 38 1.71 5.64 -11.65
N LEU A 39 2.39 5.10 -10.65
CA LEU A 39 2.92 5.93 -9.57
C LEU A 39 4.01 6.86 -10.06
N SER A 40 4.87 6.37 -10.95
CA SER A 40 5.93 7.19 -11.54
C SER A 40 5.39 8.35 -12.37
N ASP A 41 4.23 8.15 -13.00
CA ASP A 41 3.60 9.17 -13.82
C ASP A 41 2.78 10.15 -12.99
N SER A 42 2.61 9.91 -11.70
CA SER A 42 1.83 10.75 -10.80
C SER A 42 2.75 11.68 -10.03
N PRO A 43 2.25 12.83 -9.57
CA PRO A 43 3.08 13.77 -8.79
C PRO A 43 3.18 13.34 -7.33
N VAL A 44 3.51 12.08 -7.09
CA VAL A 44 3.60 11.56 -5.73
C VAL A 44 5.02 11.09 -5.45
N THR A 45 5.38 11.10 -4.17
CA THR A 45 6.60 10.46 -3.70
C THR A 45 6.23 9.07 -3.22
N PHE A 46 6.93 8.06 -3.70
CA PHE A 46 6.64 6.70 -3.27
C PHE A 46 7.93 5.90 -3.12
N ARG A 47 7.83 4.79 -2.39
CA ARG A 47 8.96 3.90 -2.13
C ARG A 47 8.51 2.46 -2.24
N ASP A 48 9.43 1.58 -2.56
CA ASP A 48 9.16 0.16 -2.46
C ASP A 48 8.83 -0.19 -1.02
N CYS A 49 7.81 -1.01 -0.84
CA CYS A 49 7.38 -1.42 0.49
C CYS A 49 6.87 -2.86 0.42
N PRO A 50 7.78 -3.84 0.38
CA PRO A 50 7.35 -5.24 0.28
C PRO A 50 6.66 -5.70 1.55
N GLY A 51 5.64 -6.55 1.37
CA GLY A 51 4.93 -7.16 2.48
C GLY A 51 5.38 -8.58 2.69
N PHE A 52 5.25 -9.05 3.92
CA PHE A 52 5.66 -10.39 4.30
C PHE A 52 4.49 -11.10 4.96
N ALA A 53 4.35 -12.39 4.66
CA ALA A 53 3.40 -13.22 5.37
C ALA A 53 4.05 -13.76 6.64
N TRP A 54 3.26 -13.91 7.69
CA TRP A 54 3.75 -14.38 8.97
C TRP A 54 4.29 -15.80 8.93
N ASP A 55 3.62 -16.64 8.15
CA ASP A 55 3.81 -18.08 8.21
C ASP A 55 4.46 -18.65 6.96
N SER A 56 5.09 -17.79 6.15
CA SER A 56 5.73 -18.27 4.93
C SER A 56 6.86 -17.34 4.57
N ASP A 57 7.65 -17.76 3.60
CA ASP A 57 8.72 -16.93 3.05
C ASP A 57 8.22 -16.03 1.92
N HIS A 58 6.92 -16.01 1.70
CA HIS A 58 6.37 -15.22 0.61
C HIS A 58 6.55 -13.74 0.85
N VAL A 59 7.09 -13.07 -0.15
CA VAL A 59 7.27 -11.62 -0.14
C VAL A 59 6.43 -11.07 -1.29
N GLU A 60 5.55 -10.14 -0.98
CA GLU A 60 4.67 -9.53 -1.97
C GLU A 60 5.17 -8.12 -2.24
N PRO A 61 5.58 -7.81 -3.48
CA PRO A 61 5.98 -6.44 -3.81
C PRO A 61 4.84 -5.47 -3.57
N GLY A 62 5.18 -4.34 -3.01
CA GLY A 62 4.20 -3.29 -2.78
C GLY A 62 4.89 -1.94 -2.76
N PHE A 63 4.09 -0.89 -2.58
CA PHE A 63 4.56 0.48 -2.62
C PHE A 63 3.92 1.28 -1.52
N ALA A 64 4.69 2.21 -0.97
CA ALA A 64 4.20 3.17 0.01
C ALA A 64 4.16 4.54 -0.66
N VAL A 65 2.96 5.11 -0.72
CA VAL A 65 2.76 6.48 -1.19
C VAL A 65 2.90 7.40 0.03
N LEU A 66 3.87 8.28 -0.02
CA LEU A 66 4.20 9.13 1.12
C LEU A 66 3.44 10.45 1.02
N ALA A 67 2.98 10.95 2.15
CA ALA A 67 2.21 12.18 2.19
C ALA A 67 2.63 13.06 3.34
N ARG A 68 2.67 14.37 3.08
CA ARG A 68 2.74 15.36 4.13
C ARG A 68 1.36 15.52 4.73
N GLU A 69 1.29 16.16 5.88
CA GLU A 69 0.02 16.32 6.57
C GLU A 69 -1.04 16.95 5.67
N GLU A 70 -0.69 17.99 4.95
CA GLU A 70 -1.65 18.69 4.10
C GLU A 70 -2.03 17.90 2.85
N GLN A 71 -1.31 16.83 2.55
CA GLN A 71 -1.58 15.98 1.39
C GLN A 71 -2.30 14.69 1.76
N ALA A 72 -2.44 14.40 3.04
CA ALA A 72 -2.85 13.06 3.47
C ALA A 72 -4.19 12.64 2.89
N ALA A 73 -5.20 13.52 2.93
CA ALA A 73 -6.53 13.16 2.43
C ALA A 73 -6.50 12.88 0.93
N GLU A 74 -5.79 13.71 0.18
CA GLU A 74 -5.70 13.54 -1.27
C GLU A 74 -4.93 12.28 -1.64
N ARG A 75 -3.82 12.02 -0.94
CA ARG A 75 -3.01 10.83 -1.22
C ARG A 75 -3.74 9.55 -0.83
N GLN A 76 -4.55 9.61 0.20
CA GLN A 76 -5.39 8.47 0.56
C GLN A 76 -6.37 8.15 -0.57
N GLU A 77 -7.05 9.16 -1.10
CA GLU A 77 -8.01 8.94 -2.17
C GLU A 77 -7.32 8.41 -3.44
N LEU A 78 -6.16 8.96 -3.78
CA LEU A 78 -5.41 8.49 -4.92
C LEU A 78 -5.03 7.02 -4.75
N THR A 79 -4.55 6.66 -3.56
CA THR A 79 -4.13 5.28 -3.28
C THR A 79 -5.32 4.34 -3.32
N LEU A 80 -6.47 4.76 -2.78
CA LEU A 80 -7.68 3.95 -2.83
C LEU A 80 -8.17 3.74 -4.26
N GLU A 81 -8.09 4.77 -5.11
CA GLU A 81 -8.45 4.62 -6.51
C GLU A 81 -7.56 3.61 -7.22
N LEU A 82 -6.25 3.69 -6.98
CA LEU A 82 -5.32 2.72 -7.56
C LEU A 82 -5.59 1.32 -7.03
N ALA A 83 -5.87 1.21 -5.73
CA ALA A 83 -6.16 -0.09 -5.15
C ALA A 83 -7.41 -0.70 -5.79
N ARG A 84 -8.44 0.09 -6.04
CA ARG A 84 -9.64 -0.40 -6.71
C ARG A 84 -9.34 -0.83 -8.14
N ARG A 85 -8.52 -0.07 -8.84
CA ARG A 85 -8.11 -0.41 -10.21
C ARG A 85 -7.43 -1.77 -10.26
N PHE A 86 -6.61 -2.07 -9.26
CA PHE A 86 -5.94 -3.36 -9.18
C PHE A 86 -6.70 -4.38 -8.34
N ARG A 87 -7.95 -4.11 -8.04
CA ARG A 87 -8.89 -5.01 -7.37
C ARG A 87 -8.36 -5.47 -6.02
N GLN A 88 -7.78 -4.56 -5.29
CA GLN A 88 -7.31 -4.82 -3.93
C GLN A 88 -8.44 -4.56 -2.93
N ASN A 89 -8.57 -5.43 -1.95
CA ASN A 89 -9.63 -5.29 -0.95
C ASN A 89 -9.41 -4.09 -0.05
N ALA A 90 -8.15 -3.78 0.24
CA ALA A 90 -7.83 -2.74 1.22
C ALA A 90 -6.42 -2.21 0.97
N ILE A 91 -6.12 -1.09 1.60
CA ILE A 91 -4.75 -0.56 1.68
C ILE A 91 -4.38 -0.44 3.14
N PHE A 92 -3.07 -0.25 3.41
CA PHE A 92 -2.60 0.04 4.76
C PHE A 92 -2.27 1.52 4.86
N HIS A 93 -2.44 2.05 6.06
CA HIS A 93 -2.14 3.45 6.35
C HIS A 93 -1.25 3.50 7.59
N LEU A 94 -0.02 3.95 7.41
CA LEU A 94 0.93 4.11 8.51
C LEU A 94 1.01 5.58 8.88
N SER A 95 0.83 5.88 10.16
CA SER A 95 0.91 7.23 10.69
C SER A 95 1.47 7.17 12.10
N ALA A 96 1.49 8.32 12.77
CA ALA A 96 1.91 8.38 14.19
C ALA A 96 1.00 7.56 15.09
N ASP A 97 -0.25 7.33 14.67
CA ASP A 97 -1.21 6.57 15.46
C ASP A 97 -1.03 5.06 15.33
N GLY A 98 -0.25 4.61 14.37
CA GLY A 98 -0.01 3.20 14.15
C GLY A 98 -0.32 2.79 12.72
N LEU A 99 -0.53 1.49 12.53
CA LEU A 99 -0.84 0.92 11.22
C LEU A 99 -2.33 0.64 11.14
N GLY A 100 -3.00 1.32 10.22
CA GLY A 100 -4.42 1.13 9.97
C GLY A 100 -4.67 0.36 8.69
N ILE A 101 -5.90 -0.13 8.55
CA ILE A 101 -6.37 -0.78 7.34
C ILE A 101 -7.58 -0.01 6.85
N ILE A 102 -7.59 0.34 5.56
CA ILE A 102 -8.68 1.08 4.95
C ILE A 102 -9.20 0.27 3.78
N GLY A 103 -10.50 -0.03 3.78
CA GLY A 103 -11.10 -0.80 2.71
C GLY A 103 -11.15 -0.05 1.40
N ALA A 104 -10.86 -0.73 0.32
CA ALA A 104 -10.95 -0.20 -1.04
C ALA A 104 -12.12 -0.83 -1.76
N LEU A 105 -12.00 -2.09 -2.22
CA LEU A 105 -13.13 -2.83 -2.74
C LEU A 105 -14.10 -3.24 -1.65
N ARG A 106 -13.60 -3.39 -0.44
CA ARG A 106 -14.38 -3.83 0.71
C ARG A 106 -14.36 -2.75 1.78
N PRO A 107 -15.23 -1.75 1.62
CA PRO A 107 -15.20 -0.58 2.54
C PRO A 107 -15.47 -0.94 4.00
N GLU A 108 -16.04 -2.11 4.27
CA GLU A 108 -16.27 -2.55 5.64
C GLU A 108 -14.97 -2.91 6.36
N ILE A 109 -13.89 -3.16 5.62
CA ILE A 109 -12.61 -3.49 6.22
C ILE A 109 -11.98 -2.21 6.75
N ARG A 110 -11.72 -2.18 8.05
CA ARG A 110 -11.01 -1.08 8.65
C ARG A 110 -10.48 -1.52 10.01
N GLY A 111 -9.46 -0.83 10.47
CA GLY A 111 -8.90 -1.10 11.77
C GLY A 111 -7.65 -0.31 11.98
N LEU A 112 -7.22 -0.26 13.24
CA LEU A 112 -6.00 0.43 13.61
C LEU A 112 -5.29 -0.41 14.64
N ARG A 113 -4.00 -0.62 14.43
CA ARG A 113 -3.16 -1.33 15.38
C ARG A 113 -1.93 -0.50 15.67
N PRO A 114 -1.54 -0.41 16.94
CA PRO A 114 -0.26 0.21 17.25
C PRO A 114 0.86 -0.56 16.56
N VAL A 115 1.83 0.17 16.09
CA VAL A 115 3.00 -0.43 15.43
C VAL A 115 4.16 -0.40 16.41
N VAL A 116 4.71 -1.56 16.68
CA VAL A 116 5.93 -1.68 17.45
C VAL A 116 7.03 -1.96 16.45
N CYS A 117 7.91 -1.02 16.31
CA CYS A 117 9.02 -1.17 15.39
C CYS A 117 10.13 -1.93 16.07
N GLU A 118 10.23 -3.19 15.77
CA GLU A 118 11.32 -4.00 16.28
C GLU A 118 12.34 -4.19 15.20
N ARG A 119 12.87 -3.12 14.79
CA ARG A 119 13.81 -3.16 13.69
C ARG A 119 15.11 -3.77 14.09
N ALA A 120 15.52 -4.60 13.26
CA ALA A 120 16.89 -5.04 13.36
C ALA A 120 17.74 -4.10 12.56
#